data_7401a83deca81263723a018c40fcac1f
#
_entry.id   7401a83deca81263723a018c40fcac1f
#
_cell.length_a   1.000
_cell.length_b   1.000
_cell.length_c   1.000
_cell.angle_alpha   90.00
_cell.angle_beta   90.00
_cell.angle_gamma   90.00
#
_symmetry.space_group_name_H-M   'P 1'
#
loop_
_entity.id
_entity.type
_entity.pdbx_description
1 polymer ?
#
loop_
_entity_poly.entity_id
_entity_poly.type
_entity_poly.pdbx_seq_one_letter_code
_entity_poly.pdbx_strand_id
1 'polypeptide(L)'
;DLSRESILNCCKQGYELGFRTFVLQGGEDPALTDDRIEMTVARIRQDYPDCAITLSLGEKSREAYERFFRAGANRYLLRHETYNELHYRQLHPAEMSGKRRLQCLADLKEIGYQTGTGIMVGSPGQTVEHIIEDLLFIEKLRPEMIGIGPFLPHHDTPFAEYPSGTAEQTILLLSIFRLMHPSALIPATTALATLIPDGRERGILAGANVVMPNLSPREERRKYELYNDKASLGAESAEGLAALQKQLKTIGYEISTERGDFKYTTENI
;
A
#
# COMPACT_ATOMS: atom_id res chain seq x y z
N ASP A 1 15.53 10.59 3.26
CA ASP A 1 14.42 10.57 4.26
C ASP A 1 13.80 11.94 4.41
N LEU A 2 12.48 12.00 4.54
CA LEU A 2 11.79 13.22 4.94
C LEU A 2 12.05 13.53 6.41
N SER A 3 12.29 14.80 6.74
CA SER A 3 12.29 15.24 8.12
C SER A 3 10.90 15.13 8.74
N ARG A 4 10.81 15.03 10.09
CA ARG A 4 9.52 15.04 10.78
C ARG A 4 8.70 16.28 10.45
N GLU A 5 9.34 17.44 10.37
CA GLU A 5 8.70 18.71 10.00
C GLU A 5 8.11 18.64 8.58
N SER A 6 8.86 18.10 7.62
CA SER A 6 8.36 17.89 6.25
C SER A 6 7.13 16.97 6.22
N ILE A 7 7.15 15.87 7.00
CA ILE A 7 6.02 14.94 7.10
C ILE A 7 4.78 15.67 7.66
N LEU A 8 4.94 16.42 8.75
CA LEU A 8 3.83 17.17 9.35
C LEU A 8 3.27 18.24 8.42
N ASN A 9 4.14 18.91 7.65
CA ASN A 9 3.69 19.87 6.64
C ASN A 9 2.91 19.20 5.50
N CYS A 10 3.34 18.02 5.04
CA CYS A 10 2.58 17.22 4.08
C CYS A 10 1.19 16.83 4.62
N CYS A 11 1.11 16.42 5.90
CA CYS A 11 -0.16 16.11 6.54
C CYS A 11 -1.08 17.34 6.61
N LYS A 12 -0.53 18.51 6.95
CA LYS A 12 -1.28 19.77 6.96
C LYS A 12 -1.87 20.10 5.59
N GLN A 13 -1.04 20.08 4.55
CA GLN A 13 -1.50 20.34 3.18
C GLN A 13 -2.54 19.31 2.74
N GLY A 14 -2.33 18.03 3.05
CA GLY A 14 -3.29 16.98 2.74
C GLY A 14 -4.63 17.18 3.44
N TYR A 15 -4.61 17.56 4.72
CA TYR A 15 -5.83 17.86 5.48
C TYR A 15 -6.63 19.02 4.89
N GLU A 16 -5.94 20.10 4.49
CA GLU A 16 -6.54 21.28 3.82
C GLU A 16 -7.14 20.92 2.46
N LEU A 17 -6.55 19.94 1.74
CA LEU A 17 -7.09 19.39 0.49
C LEU A 17 -8.27 18.39 0.69
N GLY A 18 -8.64 18.10 1.94
CA GLY A 18 -9.77 17.23 2.27
C GLY A 18 -9.40 15.77 2.53
N PHE A 19 -8.12 15.37 2.50
CA PHE A 19 -7.72 14.01 2.85
C PHE A 19 -7.96 13.72 4.34
N ARG A 20 -8.43 12.50 4.64
CA ARG A 20 -8.69 12.03 6.01
C ARG A 20 -7.96 10.72 6.32
N THR A 21 -7.04 10.33 5.45
CA THR A 21 -6.11 9.21 5.66
C THR A 21 -4.71 9.63 5.24
N PHE A 22 -3.74 9.43 6.12
CA PHE A 22 -2.31 9.62 5.83
C PHE A 22 -1.61 8.28 5.81
N VAL A 23 -0.85 8.04 4.74
CA VAL A 23 -0.02 6.83 4.60
C VAL A 23 1.44 7.25 4.70
N LEU A 24 2.11 6.78 5.75
CA LEU A 24 3.55 6.92 5.91
C LEU A 24 4.21 5.67 5.34
N GLN A 25 4.83 5.81 4.18
CA GLN A 25 5.48 4.73 3.46
C GLN A 25 6.99 4.94 3.40
N GLY A 26 7.74 3.90 3.63
CA GLY A 26 9.20 3.86 3.53
C GLY A 26 9.70 2.45 3.33
N GLY A 27 10.97 2.30 2.99
CA GLY A 27 11.66 1.02 3.04
C GLY A 27 12.03 0.60 4.46
N GLU A 28 12.67 -0.55 4.59
CA GLU A 28 13.26 -1.04 5.84
C GLU A 28 14.60 -0.29 6.08
N ASP A 29 14.49 0.95 6.52
CA ASP A 29 15.63 1.85 6.74
C ASP A 29 15.99 1.90 8.23
N PRO A 30 17.22 1.53 8.61
CA PRO A 30 17.68 1.61 10.00
C PRO A 30 17.65 3.03 10.59
N ALA A 31 17.70 4.08 9.77
CA ALA A 31 17.57 5.47 10.21
C ALA A 31 16.14 5.83 10.67
N LEU A 32 15.13 5.05 10.29
CA LEU A 32 13.76 5.15 10.78
C LEU A 32 13.61 4.40 12.11
N THR A 33 14.15 4.99 13.18
CA THR A 33 14.04 4.41 14.52
C THR A 33 12.58 4.39 15.01
N ASP A 34 12.25 3.43 15.88
CA ASP A 34 10.92 3.29 16.43
C ASP A 34 10.48 4.54 17.20
N ASP A 35 11.36 5.20 17.94
CA ASP A 35 11.07 6.45 18.64
C ASP A 35 10.68 7.57 17.66
N ARG A 36 11.38 7.68 16.55
CA ARG A 36 11.07 8.68 15.50
C ARG A 36 9.70 8.43 14.88
N ILE A 37 9.36 7.16 14.61
CA ILE A 37 8.07 6.78 14.06
C ILE A 37 6.96 7.08 15.09
N GLU A 38 7.11 6.62 16.33
CA GLU A 38 6.14 6.83 17.41
C GLU A 38 5.85 8.32 17.65
N MET A 39 6.90 9.14 17.79
CA MET A 39 6.74 10.58 17.98
C MET A 39 6.04 11.28 16.79
N THR A 40 6.29 10.79 15.57
CA THR A 40 5.65 11.35 14.37
C THR A 40 4.18 10.98 14.34
N VAL A 41 3.84 9.72 14.61
CA VAL A 41 2.47 9.21 14.67
C VAL A 41 1.66 9.93 15.77
N ALA A 42 2.23 10.06 16.98
CA ALA A 42 1.59 10.74 18.09
C ALA A 42 1.27 12.20 17.76
N ARG A 43 2.20 12.88 17.09
CA ARG A 43 1.98 14.28 16.67
C ARG A 43 0.90 14.39 15.60
N ILE A 44 0.90 13.53 14.58
CA ILE A 44 -0.17 13.51 13.57
C ILE A 44 -1.52 13.23 14.23
N ARG A 45 -1.59 12.27 15.17
CA ARG A 45 -2.82 11.96 15.90
C ARG A 45 -3.34 13.14 16.72
N GLN A 46 -2.43 13.89 17.34
CA GLN A 46 -2.78 15.08 18.12
C GLN A 46 -3.34 16.19 17.22
N ASP A 47 -2.69 16.45 16.07
CA ASP A 47 -3.06 17.56 15.17
C ASP A 47 -4.31 17.21 14.33
N TYR A 48 -4.53 15.92 14.00
CA TYR A 48 -5.60 15.43 13.11
C TYR A 48 -6.30 14.21 13.72
N PRO A 49 -7.08 14.37 14.79
CA PRO A 49 -7.71 13.24 15.52
C PRO A 49 -8.75 12.48 14.68
N ASP A 50 -9.34 13.12 13.68
CA ASP A 50 -10.33 12.56 12.75
C ASP A 50 -9.71 11.79 11.58
N CYS A 51 -8.38 11.83 11.41
CA CYS A 51 -7.70 11.13 10.33
C CYS A 51 -7.31 9.71 10.70
N ALA A 52 -7.28 8.82 9.70
CA ALA A 52 -6.60 7.53 9.82
C ALA A 52 -5.10 7.68 9.53
N ILE A 53 -4.28 6.95 10.28
CA ILE A 53 -2.83 6.88 10.07
C ILE A 53 -2.48 5.45 9.69
N THR A 54 -1.96 5.29 8.49
CA THR A 54 -1.49 4.01 7.95
C THR A 54 0.03 4.01 7.92
N LEU A 55 0.65 2.97 8.43
CA LEU A 55 2.09 2.74 8.31
C LEU A 55 2.36 1.65 7.27
N SER A 56 3.42 1.82 6.50
CA SER A 56 3.96 0.84 5.55
C SER A 56 5.49 0.96 5.57
N LEU A 57 6.11 0.45 6.65
CA LEU A 57 7.52 0.69 7.01
C LEU A 57 8.29 -0.63 7.18
N GLY A 58 7.87 -1.69 6.49
CA GLY A 58 8.49 -3.00 6.54
C GLY A 58 8.24 -3.76 7.84
N GLU A 59 9.14 -4.70 8.14
CA GLU A 59 9.06 -5.53 9.34
C GLU A 59 9.58 -4.79 10.57
N LYS A 60 8.84 -4.94 11.67
CA LYS A 60 9.21 -4.40 12.99
C LYS A 60 9.03 -5.48 14.06
N SER A 61 9.46 -5.20 15.28
CA SER A 61 9.13 -6.07 16.41
C SER A 61 7.67 -5.90 16.83
N ARG A 62 7.11 -6.90 17.51
CA ARG A 62 5.75 -6.81 18.07
C ARG A 62 5.62 -5.61 19.01
N GLU A 63 6.63 -5.38 19.84
CA GLU A 63 6.67 -4.23 20.78
C GLU A 63 6.62 -2.89 20.03
N ALA A 64 7.33 -2.78 18.89
CA ALA A 64 7.29 -1.58 18.06
C ALA A 64 5.90 -1.38 17.46
N TYR A 65 5.27 -2.43 16.93
CA TYR A 65 3.89 -2.35 16.44
C TYR A 65 2.91 -1.89 17.54
N GLU A 66 3.02 -2.43 18.75
CA GLU A 66 2.18 -2.01 19.90
C GLU A 66 2.41 -0.54 20.28
N ARG A 67 3.67 -0.06 20.24
CA ARG A 67 4.00 1.35 20.49
C ARG A 67 3.33 2.26 19.45
N PHE A 68 3.45 1.94 18.17
CA PHE A 68 2.86 2.74 17.11
C PHE A 68 1.33 2.73 17.16
N PHE A 69 0.73 1.60 17.51
CA PHE A 69 -0.72 1.48 17.68
C PHE A 69 -1.20 2.38 18.82
N ARG A 70 -0.56 2.34 19.99
CA ARG A 70 -0.86 3.21 21.13
C ARG A 70 -0.65 4.68 20.82
N ALA A 71 0.35 5.01 19.98
CA ALA A 71 0.58 6.38 19.51
C ALA A 71 -0.50 6.88 18.54
N GLY A 72 -1.34 5.99 17.98
CA GLY A 72 -2.50 6.34 17.18
C GLY A 72 -2.47 5.86 15.73
N ALA A 73 -1.50 5.02 15.32
CA ALA A 73 -1.57 4.36 14.01
C ALA A 73 -2.72 3.33 14.01
N ASN A 74 -3.62 3.44 13.02
CA ASN A 74 -4.82 2.59 12.96
C ASN A 74 -4.64 1.42 12.00
N ARG A 75 -3.77 1.59 11.00
CA ARG A 75 -3.61 0.67 9.90
C ARG A 75 -2.14 0.38 9.65
N TYR A 76 -1.85 -0.82 9.23
CA TYR A 76 -0.51 -1.20 8.81
C TYR A 76 -0.59 -2.03 7.53
N LEU A 77 0.15 -1.63 6.50
CA LEU A 77 0.28 -2.38 5.25
C LEU A 77 1.65 -3.05 5.21
N LEU A 78 1.66 -4.37 5.20
CA LEU A 78 2.85 -5.21 5.03
C LEU A 78 2.56 -6.28 3.98
N ARG A 79 2.99 -6.07 2.74
CA ARG A 79 2.79 -7.07 1.70
C ARG A 79 3.63 -8.31 2.01
N HIS A 80 3.03 -9.49 1.93
CA HIS A 80 3.75 -10.76 2.11
C HIS A 80 4.56 -11.15 0.86
N GLU A 81 4.29 -10.50 -0.27
CA GLU A 81 4.89 -10.62 -1.60
C GLU A 81 4.66 -11.99 -2.25
N THR A 82 4.77 -13.07 -1.54
CA THR A 82 4.38 -14.43 -1.89
C THR A 82 4.30 -15.31 -0.65
N TYR A 83 3.34 -16.22 -0.60
CA TYR A 83 3.22 -17.20 0.48
C TYR A 83 4.20 -18.36 0.31
N ASN A 84 4.61 -18.63 -0.93
CA ASN A 84 5.55 -19.71 -1.23
C ASN A 84 6.97 -19.39 -0.76
N GLU A 85 7.51 -20.20 0.15
CA GLU A 85 8.82 -19.96 0.79
C GLU A 85 9.98 -20.00 -0.22
N LEU A 86 9.94 -20.86 -1.24
CA LEU A 86 11.00 -20.93 -2.25
C LEU A 86 10.97 -19.70 -3.15
N HIS A 87 9.80 -19.27 -3.57
CA HIS A 87 9.62 -18.06 -4.35
C HIS A 87 10.00 -16.82 -3.53
N TYR A 88 9.66 -16.78 -2.22
CA TYR A 88 10.06 -15.68 -1.33
C TYR A 88 11.58 -15.50 -1.31
N ARG A 89 12.34 -16.61 -1.19
CA ARG A 89 13.82 -16.59 -1.21
C ARG A 89 14.43 -16.15 -2.54
N GLN A 90 13.71 -16.31 -3.66
CA GLN A 90 14.14 -15.81 -4.95
C GLN A 90 13.98 -14.30 -5.07
N LEU A 91 12.99 -13.72 -4.37
CA LEU A 91 12.64 -12.31 -4.45
C LEU A 91 13.37 -11.44 -3.41
N HIS A 92 13.86 -12.02 -2.33
CA HIS A 92 14.37 -11.27 -1.17
C HIS A 92 15.81 -11.67 -0.83
N PRO A 93 16.57 -10.78 -0.17
CA PRO A 93 17.88 -11.09 0.39
C PRO A 93 17.85 -12.31 1.31
N ALA A 94 18.96 -13.04 1.38
CA ALA A 94 19.04 -14.33 2.09
C ALA A 94 18.79 -14.22 3.61
N GLU A 95 19.01 -13.06 4.20
CA GLU A 95 18.75 -12.74 5.61
C GLU A 95 17.27 -12.52 5.93
N MET A 96 16.41 -12.30 4.93
CA MET A 96 14.98 -12.14 5.10
C MET A 96 14.25 -13.49 5.11
N SER A 97 13.15 -13.59 5.84
CA SER A 97 12.39 -14.80 6.01
C SER A 97 10.89 -14.59 5.76
N GLY A 98 10.31 -15.36 4.83
CA GLY A 98 8.87 -15.36 4.61
C GLY A 98 8.08 -15.69 5.88
N LYS A 99 8.57 -16.64 6.70
CA LYS A 99 7.94 -16.97 8.00
C LYS A 99 7.91 -15.77 8.95
N ARG A 100 8.99 -14.99 9.01
CA ARG A 100 9.04 -13.77 9.84
C ARG A 100 8.03 -12.75 9.33
N ARG A 101 7.94 -12.55 8.02
CA ARG A 101 6.96 -11.65 7.38
C ARG A 101 5.52 -12.06 7.72
N LEU A 102 5.19 -13.34 7.65
CA LEU A 102 3.86 -13.85 8.00
C LEU A 102 3.57 -13.70 9.51
N GLN A 103 4.59 -13.88 10.39
CA GLN A 103 4.44 -13.65 11.82
C GLN A 103 4.14 -12.15 12.10
N CYS A 104 4.81 -11.22 11.42
CA CYS A 104 4.50 -9.80 11.54
C CYS A 104 3.03 -9.49 11.19
N LEU A 105 2.48 -10.13 10.15
CA LEU A 105 1.07 -9.97 9.79
C LEU A 105 0.13 -10.51 10.88
N ALA A 106 0.46 -11.65 11.49
CA ALA A 106 -0.29 -12.20 12.61
C ALA A 106 -0.25 -11.26 13.82
N ASP A 107 0.93 -10.75 14.18
CA ASP A 107 1.11 -9.80 15.26
C ASP A 107 0.27 -8.53 15.05
N LEU A 108 0.28 -7.97 13.84
CA LEU A 108 -0.53 -6.79 13.47
C LEU A 108 -2.03 -7.03 13.65
N LYS A 109 -2.54 -8.18 13.21
CA LYS A 109 -3.95 -8.57 13.41
C LYS A 109 -4.30 -8.71 14.90
N GLU A 110 -3.46 -9.39 15.68
CA GLU A 110 -3.66 -9.60 17.11
C GLU A 110 -3.64 -8.28 17.91
N ILE A 111 -2.80 -7.32 17.53
CA ILE A 111 -2.74 -5.99 18.16
C ILE A 111 -4.01 -5.18 17.86
N GLY A 112 -4.71 -5.47 16.75
CA GLY A 112 -5.96 -4.82 16.37
C GLY A 112 -5.83 -3.77 15.26
N TYR A 113 -4.74 -3.79 14.49
CA TYR A 113 -4.64 -2.96 13.28
C TYR A 113 -5.68 -3.38 12.23
N GLN A 114 -6.20 -2.43 11.49
CA GLN A 114 -6.67 -2.72 10.14
C GLN A 114 -5.43 -3.12 9.32
N THR A 115 -5.28 -4.43 9.13
CA THR A 115 -4.06 -5.01 8.56
C THR A 115 -4.20 -5.15 7.06
N GLY A 116 -3.17 -4.70 6.34
CA GLY A 116 -3.06 -4.85 4.90
C GLY A 116 -1.95 -5.81 4.51
N THR A 117 -2.21 -6.58 3.47
CA THR A 117 -1.19 -7.42 2.83
C THR A 117 -1.29 -7.32 1.31
N GLY A 118 -0.53 -8.11 0.57
CA GLY A 118 -0.58 -8.13 -0.88
C GLY A 118 0.64 -8.77 -1.53
N ILE A 119 0.63 -8.73 -2.86
CA ILE A 119 1.64 -9.34 -3.72
C ILE A 119 2.02 -8.41 -4.88
N MET A 120 3.14 -8.72 -5.55
CA MET A 120 3.44 -8.21 -6.89
C MET A 120 3.00 -9.23 -7.93
N VAL A 121 2.22 -8.80 -8.92
CA VAL A 121 1.71 -9.67 -9.99
C VAL A 121 2.75 -9.76 -11.11
N GLY A 122 3.12 -10.98 -11.48
CA GLY A 122 4.14 -11.24 -12.50
C GLY A 122 5.57 -11.00 -11.99
N SER A 123 5.82 -11.13 -10.69
CA SER A 123 7.17 -11.07 -10.14
C SER A 123 8.05 -12.21 -10.68
N PRO A 124 9.38 -12.04 -10.73
CA PRO A 124 10.30 -13.04 -11.27
C PRO A 124 10.07 -14.44 -10.69
N GLY A 125 9.83 -15.42 -11.55
CA GLY A 125 9.57 -16.80 -11.14
C GLY A 125 8.17 -17.10 -10.61
N GLN A 126 7.25 -16.14 -10.59
CA GLN A 126 5.87 -16.36 -10.15
C GLN A 126 5.12 -17.31 -11.08
N THR A 127 4.47 -18.32 -10.52
CA THR A 127 3.61 -19.28 -11.26
C THR A 127 2.15 -19.13 -10.83
N VAL A 128 1.25 -19.80 -11.54
CA VAL A 128 -0.17 -19.84 -11.17
C VAL A 128 -0.37 -20.49 -9.80
N GLU A 129 0.42 -21.52 -9.48
CA GLU A 129 0.38 -22.20 -8.18
C GLU A 129 0.74 -21.25 -7.05
N HIS A 130 1.78 -20.40 -7.23
CA HIS A 130 2.13 -19.35 -6.25
C HIS A 130 0.98 -18.38 -6.03
N ILE A 131 0.31 -17.95 -7.10
CA ILE A 131 -0.86 -17.05 -7.00
C ILE A 131 -2.01 -17.73 -6.25
N ILE A 132 -2.25 -19.03 -6.47
CA ILE A 132 -3.26 -19.79 -5.74
C ILE A 132 -2.92 -19.88 -4.25
N GLU A 133 -1.67 -20.15 -3.90
CA GLU A 133 -1.21 -20.15 -2.50
C GLU A 133 -1.43 -18.76 -1.85
N ASP A 134 -1.14 -17.69 -2.57
CA ASP A 134 -1.36 -16.31 -2.10
C ASP A 134 -2.86 -16.00 -1.90
N LEU A 135 -3.72 -16.42 -2.82
CA LEU A 135 -5.17 -16.28 -2.68
C LEU A 135 -5.70 -17.00 -1.44
N LEU A 136 -5.30 -18.26 -1.24
CA LEU A 136 -5.69 -19.06 -0.08
C LEU A 136 -5.17 -18.47 1.24
N PHE A 137 -3.95 -17.93 1.25
CA PHE A 137 -3.40 -17.23 2.41
C PHE A 137 -4.19 -15.97 2.73
N ILE A 138 -4.50 -15.14 1.73
CA ILE A 138 -5.28 -13.91 1.90
C ILE A 138 -6.70 -14.22 2.39
N GLU A 139 -7.33 -15.28 1.86
CA GLU A 139 -8.63 -15.77 2.34
C GLU A 139 -8.58 -16.13 3.82
N LYS A 140 -7.53 -16.82 4.25
CA LYS A 140 -7.33 -17.20 5.65
C LYS A 140 -7.02 -15.99 6.55
N LEU A 141 -6.20 -15.06 6.08
CA LEU A 141 -5.78 -13.87 6.85
C LEU A 141 -6.94 -12.88 7.04
N ARG A 142 -7.85 -12.80 6.05
CA ARG A 142 -8.97 -11.84 6.02
C ARG A 142 -8.49 -10.42 6.28
N PRO A 143 -7.61 -9.87 5.45
CA PRO A 143 -7.06 -8.54 5.66
C PRO A 143 -8.08 -7.45 5.35
N GLU A 144 -7.97 -6.31 6.00
CA GLU A 144 -8.79 -5.12 5.73
C GLU A 144 -8.32 -4.36 4.50
N MET A 145 -7.07 -4.55 4.09
CA MET A 145 -6.48 -3.92 2.91
C MET A 145 -5.74 -4.96 2.07
N ILE A 146 -5.89 -4.89 0.73
CA ILE A 146 -5.18 -5.77 -0.21
C ILE A 146 -4.48 -4.91 -1.25
N GLY A 147 -3.15 -4.83 -1.16
CA GLY A 147 -2.32 -4.05 -2.07
C GLY A 147 -1.70 -4.92 -3.15
N ILE A 148 -2.27 -4.91 -4.36
CA ILE A 148 -1.70 -5.61 -5.51
C ILE A 148 -1.41 -4.65 -6.65
N GLY A 149 -0.38 -4.95 -7.42
CA GLY A 149 -0.01 -4.23 -8.63
C GLY A 149 0.95 -5.05 -9.47
N PRO A 150 1.14 -4.71 -10.73
CA PRO A 150 2.10 -5.40 -11.58
C PRO A 150 3.51 -5.21 -11.04
N PHE A 151 4.34 -6.24 -11.15
CA PHE A 151 5.78 -6.09 -11.00
C PHE A 151 6.29 -5.16 -12.10
N LEU A 152 7.10 -4.19 -11.72
CA LEU A 152 7.82 -3.31 -12.64
C LEU A 152 9.31 -3.32 -12.26
N PRO A 153 10.22 -3.64 -13.19
CA PRO A 153 11.64 -3.69 -12.90
C PRO A 153 12.21 -2.31 -12.56
N HIS A 154 13.28 -2.30 -11.77
CA HIS A 154 14.08 -1.11 -11.52
C HIS A 154 15.54 -1.40 -11.87
N HIS A 155 16.21 -0.47 -12.55
CA HIS A 155 17.56 -0.62 -13.05
C HIS A 155 18.63 -0.90 -11.97
N ASP A 156 18.39 -0.48 -10.73
CA ASP A 156 19.29 -0.70 -9.59
C ASP A 156 19.00 -2.00 -8.81
N THR A 157 18.20 -2.90 -9.38
CA THR A 157 17.86 -4.17 -8.71
C THR A 157 18.39 -5.36 -9.48
N PRO A 158 18.57 -6.53 -8.83
CA PRO A 158 18.90 -7.78 -9.52
C PRO A 158 17.88 -8.20 -10.58
N PHE A 159 16.71 -7.57 -10.59
CA PHE A 159 15.60 -7.88 -11.50
C PHE A 159 15.44 -6.89 -12.66
N ALA A 160 16.47 -6.05 -12.92
CA ALA A 160 16.44 -5.02 -13.95
C ALA A 160 16.06 -5.54 -15.35
N GLU A 161 16.53 -6.73 -15.70
CA GLU A 161 16.32 -7.35 -17.01
C GLU A 161 15.07 -8.27 -17.08
N TYR A 162 14.30 -8.38 -16.01
CA TYR A 162 13.09 -9.18 -16.02
C TYR A 162 11.91 -8.43 -16.64
N PRO A 163 11.00 -9.15 -17.34
CA PRO A 163 9.81 -8.51 -17.90
C PRO A 163 8.89 -8.00 -16.80
N SER A 164 8.18 -6.92 -17.08
CA SER A 164 7.09 -6.45 -16.22
C SER A 164 5.96 -7.46 -16.12
N GLY A 165 5.25 -7.47 -15.00
CA GLY A 165 3.96 -8.13 -14.88
C GLY A 165 2.93 -7.51 -15.83
N THR A 166 1.83 -8.21 -16.13
CA THR A 166 0.84 -7.75 -17.10
C THR A 166 -0.32 -6.99 -16.46
N ALA A 167 -0.88 -6.04 -17.19
CA ALA A 167 -2.08 -5.31 -16.77
C ALA A 167 -3.28 -6.26 -16.69
N GLU A 168 -3.42 -7.19 -17.63
CA GLU A 168 -4.52 -8.14 -17.72
C GLU A 168 -4.57 -9.05 -16.49
N GLN A 169 -3.45 -9.64 -16.10
CA GLN A 169 -3.38 -10.47 -14.88
C GLN A 169 -3.68 -9.65 -13.62
N THR A 170 -3.14 -8.42 -13.54
CA THR A 170 -3.39 -7.54 -12.40
C THR A 170 -4.88 -7.19 -12.28
N ILE A 171 -5.54 -6.83 -13.38
CA ILE A 171 -6.95 -6.49 -13.44
C ILE A 171 -7.82 -7.70 -13.08
N LEU A 172 -7.48 -8.89 -13.60
CA LEU A 172 -8.18 -10.13 -13.27
C LEU A 172 -8.08 -10.41 -11.76
N LEU A 173 -6.89 -10.31 -11.17
CA LEU A 173 -6.70 -10.54 -9.74
C LEU A 173 -7.39 -9.48 -8.87
N LEU A 174 -7.45 -8.22 -9.30
CA LEU A 174 -8.26 -7.19 -8.63
C LEU A 174 -9.73 -7.62 -8.55
N SER A 175 -10.29 -8.14 -9.66
CA SER A 175 -11.66 -8.62 -9.69
C SER A 175 -11.88 -9.84 -8.80
N ILE A 176 -10.95 -10.78 -8.79
CA ILE A 176 -10.99 -11.96 -7.91
C ILE A 176 -10.96 -11.52 -6.44
N PHE A 177 -10.02 -10.67 -6.05
CA PHE A 177 -9.94 -10.16 -4.66
C PHE A 177 -11.18 -9.39 -4.25
N ARG A 178 -11.79 -8.62 -5.14
CA ARG A 178 -13.05 -7.92 -4.84
C ARG A 178 -14.20 -8.88 -4.60
N LEU A 179 -14.28 -9.97 -5.35
CA LEU A 179 -15.31 -11.00 -5.16
C LEU A 179 -15.08 -11.80 -3.86
N MET A 180 -13.82 -12.13 -3.55
CA MET A 180 -13.47 -12.86 -2.32
C MET A 180 -13.63 -11.98 -1.07
N HIS A 181 -13.29 -10.69 -1.17
CA HIS A 181 -13.27 -9.73 -0.06
C HIS A 181 -14.07 -8.47 -0.40
N PRO A 182 -15.43 -8.53 -0.39
CA PRO A 182 -16.29 -7.45 -0.88
C PRO A 182 -16.08 -6.10 -0.16
N SER A 183 -15.64 -6.10 1.10
CA SER A 183 -15.45 -4.89 1.91
C SER A 183 -14.00 -4.41 1.94
N ALA A 184 -13.02 -5.15 1.40
CA ALA A 184 -11.61 -4.79 1.49
C ALA A 184 -11.29 -3.45 0.82
N LEU A 185 -10.33 -2.74 1.40
CA LEU A 185 -9.73 -1.54 0.81
C LEU A 185 -8.66 -1.98 -0.20
N ILE A 186 -8.92 -1.80 -1.49
CA ILE A 186 -8.05 -2.25 -2.58
C ILE A 186 -7.64 -1.03 -3.41
N PRO A 187 -6.34 -0.65 -3.45
CA PRO A 187 -5.90 0.49 -4.22
C PRO A 187 -5.80 0.20 -5.72
N ALA A 188 -6.21 1.16 -6.54
CA ALA A 188 -5.76 1.27 -7.92
C ALA A 188 -4.34 1.84 -7.91
N THR A 189 -3.34 0.98 -8.09
CA THR A 189 -1.94 1.34 -7.85
C THR A 189 -1.35 2.23 -8.94
N THR A 190 -0.38 3.06 -8.56
CA THR A 190 0.42 3.83 -9.51
C THR A 190 1.16 2.93 -10.51
N ALA A 191 1.58 1.72 -10.08
CA ALA A 191 2.23 0.76 -10.96
C ALA A 191 1.35 0.36 -12.16
N LEU A 192 0.06 0.13 -11.93
CA LEU A 192 -0.87 -0.19 -13.01
C LEU A 192 -1.10 1.03 -13.94
N ALA A 193 -1.17 2.24 -13.37
CA ALA A 193 -1.28 3.49 -14.14
C ALA A 193 0.03 3.83 -14.90
N THR A 194 1.18 3.34 -14.47
CA THR A 194 2.44 3.45 -15.19
C THR A 194 2.51 2.47 -16.35
N LEU A 195 1.99 1.26 -16.14
CA LEU A 195 2.06 0.20 -17.16
C LEU A 195 1.13 0.47 -18.35
N ILE A 196 -0.07 1.01 -18.11
CA ILE A 196 -1.04 1.38 -19.15
C ILE A 196 -1.72 2.70 -18.82
N PRO A 197 -2.00 3.56 -19.82
CA PRO A 197 -2.52 4.91 -19.61
C PRO A 197 -3.86 4.98 -18.85
N ASP A 198 -4.75 4.01 -19.04
CA ASP A 198 -6.08 3.89 -18.40
C ASP A 198 -6.08 2.89 -17.22
N GLY A 199 -4.89 2.56 -16.71
CA GLY A 199 -4.73 1.51 -15.69
C GLY A 199 -5.48 1.79 -14.39
N ARG A 200 -5.57 3.04 -13.98
CA ARG A 200 -6.34 3.41 -12.78
C ARG A 200 -7.82 3.16 -12.97
N GLU A 201 -8.39 3.66 -14.05
CA GLU A 201 -9.81 3.52 -14.37
C GLU A 201 -10.19 2.04 -14.49
N ARG A 202 -9.40 1.28 -15.23
CA ARG A 202 -9.61 -0.17 -15.37
C ARG A 202 -9.47 -0.90 -14.02
N GLY A 203 -8.52 -0.48 -13.18
CA GLY A 203 -8.37 -1.02 -11.84
C GLY A 203 -9.60 -0.76 -10.97
N ILE A 204 -10.17 0.44 -11.02
CA ILE A 204 -11.39 0.80 -10.27
C ILE A 204 -12.59 0.02 -10.80
N LEU A 205 -12.78 -0.05 -12.10
CA LEU A 205 -13.85 -0.84 -12.72
C LEU A 205 -13.73 -2.33 -12.41
N ALA A 206 -12.52 -2.82 -12.17
CA ALA A 206 -12.24 -4.20 -11.75
C ALA A 206 -12.40 -4.45 -10.24
N GLY A 207 -12.70 -3.41 -9.45
CA GLY A 207 -13.00 -3.59 -8.04
C GLY A 207 -12.07 -2.84 -7.07
N ALA A 208 -11.06 -2.12 -7.53
CA ALA A 208 -10.32 -1.21 -6.65
C ALA A 208 -11.24 -0.08 -6.16
N ASN A 209 -11.04 0.39 -4.92
CA ASN A 209 -11.87 1.42 -4.29
C ASN A 209 -11.05 2.45 -3.52
N VAL A 210 -9.72 2.44 -3.68
CA VAL A 210 -8.82 3.40 -3.04
C VAL A 210 -7.91 4.04 -4.08
N VAL A 211 -7.72 5.35 -3.98
CA VAL A 211 -6.70 6.10 -4.71
C VAL A 211 -5.78 6.80 -3.71
N MET A 212 -4.48 6.84 -4.00
CA MET A 212 -3.47 7.35 -3.08
C MET A 212 -2.60 8.41 -3.76
N PRO A 213 -3.08 9.66 -3.89
CA PRO A 213 -2.24 10.75 -4.40
C PRO A 213 -1.03 11.00 -3.49
N ASN A 214 0.12 11.27 -4.10
CA ASN A 214 1.36 11.48 -3.37
C ASN A 214 1.43 12.90 -2.79
N LEU A 215 1.55 13.00 -1.47
CA LEU A 215 1.69 14.25 -0.70
C LEU A 215 3.15 14.71 -0.53
N SER A 216 4.15 13.88 -0.84
CA SER A 216 5.55 14.23 -0.64
C SER A 216 5.94 15.46 -1.48
N PRO A 217 6.90 16.29 -1.02
CA PRO A 217 7.41 17.42 -1.80
C PRO A 217 7.93 16.98 -3.18
N ARG A 218 7.74 17.81 -4.20
CA ARG A 218 8.13 17.49 -5.59
C ARG A 218 9.60 17.09 -5.74
N GLU A 219 10.50 17.74 -5.00
CA GLU A 219 11.93 17.46 -5.03
C GLU A 219 12.24 16.06 -4.49
N GLU A 220 11.53 15.64 -3.45
CA GLU A 220 11.71 14.32 -2.85
C GLU A 220 11.05 13.21 -3.69
N ARG A 221 9.93 13.51 -4.36
CA ARG A 221 9.29 12.54 -5.28
C ARG A 221 10.22 12.09 -6.40
N ARG A 222 11.06 12.99 -6.92
CA ARG A 222 12.04 12.67 -7.97
C ARG A 222 13.16 11.75 -7.51
N LYS A 223 13.42 11.69 -6.21
CA LYS A 223 14.44 10.82 -5.59
C LYS A 223 13.89 9.44 -5.20
N TYR A 224 12.58 9.26 -5.21
CA TYR A 224 11.91 8.05 -4.76
C TYR A 224 11.23 7.35 -5.93
N GLU A 225 12.04 6.71 -6.74
CA GLU A 225 11.60 5.86 -7.83
C GLU A 225 11.68 4.40 -7.38
N LEU A 226 10.53 3.74 -7.21
CA LEU A 226 10.45 2.31 -6.86
C LEU A 226 10.62 1.42 -8.09
N TYR A 227 10.45 1.96 -9.29
CA TYR A 227 10.59 1.32 -10.60
C TYR A 227 10.78 2.40 -11.66
N ASN A 228 11.30 1.99 -12.83
CA ASN A 228 11.52 2.90 -13.95
C ASN A 228 10.21 3.59 -14.37
N ASP A 229 10.31 4.84 -14.78
CA ASP A 229 9.21 5.66 -15.33
C ASP A 229 7.98 5.80 -14.41
N LYS A 230 8.16 5.67 -13.09
CA LYS A 230 7.07 5.82 -12.11
C LYS A 230 6.29 7.11 -12.35
N ALA A 231 4.98 6.98 -12.56
CA ALA A 231 4.07 8.11 -12.62
C ALA A 231 4.04 8.83 -11.26
N SER A 232 4.59 10.04 -11.17
CA SER A 232 4.70 10.82 -9.93
C SER A 232 4.14 12.23 -10.04
N LEU A 233 3.68 12.60 -11.23
CA LEU A 233 3.18 13.93 -11.57
C LEU A 233 1.72 13.88 -12.05
N GLY A 234 1.08 15.03 -12.18
CA GLY A 234 -0.31 15.11 -12.64
C GLY A 234 -1.29 14.51 -11.62
N ALA A 235 -2.19 13.64 -12.08
CA ALA A 235 -3.22 13.00 -11.24
C ALA A 235 -2.66 12.11 -10.12
N GLU A 236 -1.39 11.72 -10.19
CA GLU A 236 -0.71 10.94 -9.14
C GLU A 236 -0.24 11.80 -7.96
N SER A 237 -0.30 13.11 -8.06
CA SER A 237 0.06 14.05 -7.00
C SER A 237 -1.16 14.64 -6.32
N ALA A 238 -0.99 15.15 -5.11
CA ALA A 238 -2.07 15.85 -4.40
C ALA A 238 -2.49 17.12 -5.14
N GLU A 239 -1.55 17.80 -5.80
CA GLU A 239 -1.85 18.97 -6.64
C GLU A 239 -2.69 18.60 -7.88
N GLY A 240 -2.65 17.34 -8.30
CA GLY A 240 -3.44 16.80 -9.41
C GLY A 240 -4.84 16.31 -9.02
N LEU A 241 -5.30 16.54 -7.78
CA LEU A 241 -6.57 16.02 -7.27
C LEU A 241 -7.77 16.35 -8.17
N ALA A 242 -7.83 17.57 -8.70
CA ALA A 242 -8.91 18.00 -9.62
C ALA A 242 -8.88 17.20 -10.95
N ALA A 243 -7.69 16.91 -11.47
CA ALA A 243 -7.51 16.07 -12.66
C ALA A 243 -7.94 14.63 -12.38
N LEU A 244 -7.54 14.08 -11.23
CA LEU A 244 -7.95 12.76 -10.77
C LEU A 244 -9.48 12.67 -10.62
N GLN A 245 -10.12 13.65 -10.00
CA GLN A 245 -11.57 13.68 -9.84
C GLN A 245 -12.29 13.74 -11.20
N LYS A 246 -11.78 14.55 -12.14
CA LYS A 246 -12.31 14.60 -13.51
C LYS A 246 -12.18 13.24 -14.21
N GLN A 247 -11.04 12.60 -14.07
CA GLN A 247 -10.76 11.28 -14.64
C GLN A 247 -11.76 10.22 -14.08
N LEU A 248 -11.95 10.17 -12.75
CA LEU A 248 -12.85 9.22 -12.12
C LEU A 248 -14.33 9.46 -12.51
N LYS A 249 -14.73 10.71 -12.70
CA LYS A 249 -16.10 11.03 -13.18
C LYS A 249 -16.40 10.45 -14.55
N THR A 250 -15.41 10.27 -15.44
CA THR A 250 -15.62 9.67 -16.76
C THR A 250 -16.08 8.21 -16.69
N ILE A 251 -15.79 7.53 -15.58
CA ILE A 251 -16.17 6.14 -15.33
C ILE A 251 -17.29 6.02 -14.28
N GLY A 252 -17.94 7.14 -13.90
CA GLY A 252 -19.06 7.17 -12.97
C GLY A 252 -18.68 7.12 -11.48
N TYR A 253 -17.43 7.42 -11.11
CA TYR A 253 -16.94 7.41 -9.72
C TYR A 253 -16.61 8.81 -9.22
N GLU A 254 -16.70 8.98 -7.91
CA GLU A 254 -16.33 10.21 -7.21
C GLU A 254 -15.36 9.92 -6.07
N ILE A 255 -14.51 10.89 -5.74
CA ILE A 255 -13.59 10.82 -4.60
C ILE A 255 -14.40 11.12 -3.34
N SER A 256 -14.40 10.17 -2.38
CA SER A 256 -14.93 10.41 -1.05
C SER A 256 -13.93 11.21 -0.21
N THR A 257 -14.44 12.14 0.61
CA THR A 257 -13.69 12.88 1.63
C THR A 257 -13.81 12.25 3.02
N GLU A 258 -14.44 11.09 3.12
CA GLU A 258 -14.52 10.34 4.37
C GLU A 258 -13.15 9.76 4.75
N ARG A 259 -13.04 9.35 6.01
CA ARG A 259 -11.85 8.69 6.55
C ARG A 259 -11.53 7.36 5.84
N GLY A 260 -12.53 6.71 5.20
CA GLY A 260 -12.35 5.48 4.43
C GLY A 260 -11.92 4.28 5.30
N ASP A 261 -12.49 4.13 6.50
CA ASP A 261 -12.25 2.95 7.33
C ASP A 261 -12.87 1.70 6.71
N PHE A 262 -12.23 0.56 6.94
CA PHE A 262 -12.84 -0.73 6.66
C PHE A 262 -14.13 -0.89 7.50
N LYS A 263 -15.21 -1.28 6.84
CA LYS A 263 -16.50 -1.48 7.51
C LYS A 263 -16.65 -2.96 7.86
N TYR A 264 -16.58 -3.27 9.15
CA TYR A 264 -16.90 -4.60 9.65
C TYR A 264 -18.41 -4.84 9.50
N THR A 265 -18.77 -5.90 8.80
CA THR A 265 -20.15 -6.39 8.68
C THR A 265 -20.26 -7.69 9.46
N THR A 266 -21.50 -8.11 9.79
CA THR A 266 -21.74 -9.40 10.47
C THR A 266 -21.19 -10.61 9.71
N GLU A 267 -20.96 -10.48 8.42
CA GLU A 267 -20.35 -11.53 7.57
C GLU A 267 -18.80 -11.53 7.64
N ASN A 268 -18.19 -10.46 8.17
CA ASN A 268 -16.73 -10.28 8.26
C ASN A 268 -16.15 -10.58 9.67
N ILE A 269 -17.01 -10.94 10.64
CA ILE A 269 -16.60 -11.21 12.03
C ILE A 269 -16.45 -12.73 12.27
#